data_cc085255de794987aab87c641793f66e
#
_entry.id   cc085255de794987aab87c641793f66e
#
_cell.length_a   1.000
_cell.length_b   1.000
_cell.length_c   1.000
_cell.angle_alpha   90.00
_cell.angle_beta   90.00
_cell.angle_gamma   90.00
#
_symmetry.space_group_name_H-M   'P 1'
#
loop_
_entity.id
_entity.type
_entity.pdbx_description
1 polymer ?
#
loop_
_entity_poly.entity_id
_entity_poly.type
_entity_poly.pdbx_seq_one_letter_code
_entity_poly.pdbx_strand_id
1 'polypeptide(L)'
;KFNFLANQIDVIYHSGAWVNHFYPYTMLKATNVLGTQEVLRLASKTYVKPVHFISTLGVVSFSSNSESTTILESQPLTETPNLQGGYIQSKWVAEKLVMAARDQGIPTCIYRLPMITADTNTGACNINDRVCRSIKGCMQLGMVPILENLEGESVDNWVPVNEISQAIVYLSQQETSFGKAFHLINPKPIAFQNLYDSICSLDSSVKKVPLNDWEIALSNHTENAFHSYYFELKFQMEKLTEKQFNICLLYTSDAADEGHC
;
A
#
# COMPACT_ATOMS: atom_id res chain seq x y z
N LYS A 1 17.23 -25.32 -11.43
CA LYS A 1 15.88 -24.74 -11.26
C LYS A 1 15.75 -23.40 -11.98
N PHE A 2 16.68 -22.42 -11.81
CA PHE A 2 16.67 -21.11 -12.48
C PHE A 2 16.66 -21.23 -14.01
N ASN A 3 17.62 -21.98 -14.60
CA ASN A 3 17.70 -22.19 -16.05
C ASN A 3 16.46 -22.93 -16.60
N PHE A 4 15.85 -23.80 -15.83
CA PHE A 4 14.60 -24.45 -16.20
C PHE A 4 13.47 -23.42 -16.34
N LEU A 5 13.29 -22.57 -15.33
CA LEU A 5 12.28 -21.49 -15.37
C LEU A 5 12.55 -20.54 -16.55
N ALA A 6 13.80 -20.15 -16.77
CA ALA A 6 14.18 -19.25 -17.85
C ALA A 6 13.76 -19.75 -19.26
N ASN A 7 13.61 -21.06 -19.43
CA ASN A 7 13.22 -21.69 -20.69
C ASN A 7 11.74 -22.07 -20.77
N GLN A 8 10.96 -21.93 -19.69
CA GLN A 8 9.58 -22.43 -19.62
C GLN A 8 8.53 -21.34 -19.42
N ILE A 9 8.93 -20.18 -18.89
CA ILE A 9 7.97 -19.10 -18.59
C ILE A 9 8.03 -18.01 -19.64
N ASP A 10 6.87 -17.48 -20.01
CA ASP A 10 6.71 -16.46 -21.04
C ASP A 10 6.47 -15.06 -20.46
N VAL A 11 5.95 -14.96 -19.24
CA VAL A 11 5.62 -13.70 -18.57
C VAL A 11 5.87 -13.83 -17.06
N ILE A 12 6.22 -12.72 -16.43
CA ILE A 12 6.47 -12.68 -14.99
C ILE A 12 5.56 -11.63 -14.33
N TYR A 13 4.74 -12.07 -13.38
CA TYR A 13 4.04 -11.18 -12.45
C TYR A 13 4.80 -11.16 -11.13
N HIS A 14 5.49 -10.06 -10.87
CA HIS A 14 6.28 -9.89 -9.67
C HIS A 14 5.47 -9.17 -8.58
N SER A 15 4.70 -9.97 -7.81
CA SER A 15 3.92 -9.50 -6.65
C SER A 15 4.59 -9.80 -5.31
N GLY A 16 5.73 -10.49 -5.32
CA GLY A 16 6.46 -10.85 -4.11
C GLY A 16 7.12 -9.63 -3.47
N ALA A 17 6.72 -9.33 -2.23
CA ALA A 17 7.37 -8.31 -1.40
C ALA A 17 7.19 -8.66 0.08
N TRP A 18 8.17 -8.30 0.90
CA TRP A 18 8.01 -8.29 2.34
C TRP A 18 7.43 -6.94 2.76
N VAL A 19 6.11 -6.93 3.03
CA VAL A 19 5.39 -5.76 3.49
C VAL A 19 5.53 -5.65 5.00
N ASN A 20 6.32 -4.69 5.44
CA ASN A 20 6.47 -4.37 6.86
C ASN A 20 6.73 -2.86 7.00
N HIS A 21 5.82 -2.16 7.66
CA HIS A 21 5.87 -0.71 7.79
C HIS A 21 6.87 -0.22 8.86
N PHE A 22 7.35 -1.12 9.73
CA PHE A 22 8.21 -0.79 10.86
C PHE A 22 9.68 -1.09 10.63
N TYR A 23 9.99 -2.03 9.72
CA TYR A 23 11.36 -2.44 9.47
C TYR A 23 12.15 -1.40 8.66
N PRO A 24 13.43 -1.17 9.01
CA PRO A 24 14.29 -0.31 8.23
C PRO A 24 14.58 -0.91 6.84
N TYR A 25 14.96 -0.06 5.89
CA TYR A 25 15.33 -0.45 4.53
C TYR A 25 16.31 -1.63 4.48
N THR A 26 17.32 -1.64 5.35
CA THR A 26 18.37 -2.66 5.38
C THR A 26 17.83 -4.08 5.57
N MET A 27 16.76 -4.24 6.34
CA MET A 27 16.12 -5.55 6.53
C MET A 27 15.26 -5.97 5.33
N LEU A 28 14.64 -5.01 4.65
CA LEU A 28 13.73 -5.27 3.53
C LEU A 28 14.46 -5.38 2.19
N LYS A 29 15.67 -4.84 2.10
CA LYS A 29 16.48 -4.78 0.88
C LYS A 29 16.65 -6.15 0.23
N ALA A 30 16.96 -7.19 1.01
CA ALA A 30 17.22 -8.52 0.46
C ALA A 30 16.02 -9.06 -0.33
N THR A 31 14.83 -8.97 0.24
CA THR A 31 13.60 -9.48 -0.39
C THR A 31 13.10 -8.55 -1.48
N ASN A 32 12.94 -7.25 -1.16
CA ASN A 32 12.21 -6.34 -2.04
C ASN A 32 13.09 -5.79 -3.18
N VAL A 33 14.38 -5.59 -2.95
CA VAL A 33 15.30 -5.00 -3.94
C VAL A 33 16.08 -6.08 -4.65
N LEU A 34 16.84 -6.90 -3.92
CA LEU A 34 17.65 -7.95 -4.54
C LEU A 34 16.76 -9.05 -5.15
N GLY A 35 15.61 -9.36 -4.53
CA GLY A 35 14.60 -10.24 -5.13
C GLY A 35 14.08 -9.70 -6.47
N THR A 36 13.80 -8.40 -6.57
CA THR A 36 13.42 -7.77 -7.83
C THR A 36 14.55 -7.85 -8.87
N GLN A 37 15.80 -7.64 -8.45
CA GLN A 37 16.96 -7.80 -9.34
C GLN A 37 17.07 -9.23 -9.91
N GLU A 38 16.83 -10.25 -9.08
CA GLU A 38 16.82 -11.64 -9.53
C GLU A 38 15.66 -11.95 -10.50
N VAL A 39 14.50 -11.34 -10.29
CA VAL A 39 13.36 -11.42 -11.23
C VAL A 39 13.72 -10.80 -12.57
N LEU A 40 14.34 -9.62 -12.58
CA LEU A 40 14.79 -8.97 -13.81
C LEU A 40 15.91 -9.77 -14.52
N ARG A 41 16.81 -10.40 -13.75
CA ARG A 41 17.82 -11.33 -14.29
C ARG A 41 17.16 -12.55 -14.94
N LEU A 42 16.05 -13.07 -14.34
CA LEU A 42 15.28 -14.16 -14.95
C LEU A 42 14.57 -13.69 -16.23
N ALA A 43 14.04 -12.47 -16.22
CA ALA A 43 13.34 -11.89 -17.36
C ALA A 43 14.26 -11.71 -18.60
N SER A 44 15.54 -11.42 -18.40
CA SER A 44 16.52 -11.25 -19.48
C SER A 44 17.20 -12.55 -19.91
N LYS A 45 16.99 -13.67 -19.16
CA LYS A 45 17.72 -14.93 -19.43
C LYS A 45 17.07 -15.73 -20.56
N THR A 46 17.88 -16.27 -21.48
CA THR A 46 17.52 -17.08 -22.65
C THR A 46 16.78 -16.26 -23.72
N TYR A 47 15.61 -15.73 -23.42
CA TYR A 47 14.85 -14.76 -24.20
C TYR A 47 14.20 -13.75 -23.24
N VAL A 48 13.87 -12.57 -23.76
CA VAL A 48 13.29 -11.48 -22.97
C VAL A 48 11.84 -11.80 -22.65
N LYS A 49 11.47 -11.65 -21.38
CA LYS A 49 10.12 -11.88 -20.84
C LYS A 49 9.55 -10.59 -20.31
N PRO A 50 8.29 -10.26 -20.62
CA PRO A 50 7.59 -9.15 -19.98
C PRO A 50 7.51 -9.32 -18.45
N VAL A 51 7.64 -8.18 -17.75
CA VAL A 51 7.54 -8.12 -16.28
C VAL A 51 6.43 -7.17 -15.87
N HIS A 52 5.45 -7.70 -15.17
CA HIS A 52 4.39 -6.94 -14.50
C HIS A 52 4.76 -6.77 -13.04
N PHE A 53 5.14 -5.56 -12.66
CA PHE A 53 5.66 -5.26 -11.31
C PHE A 53 4.59 -4.62 -10.44
N ILE A 54 4.30 -5.24 -9.30
CA ILE A 54 3.37 -4.71 -8.31
C ILE A 54 4.13 -3.75 -7.38
N SER A 55 3.86 -2.46 -7.51
CA SER A 55 4.41 -1.39 -6.71
C SER A 55 3.38 -0.85 -5.70
N THR A 56 3.63 0.29 -5.12
CA THR A 56 2.72 0.98 -4.20
C THR A 56 2.63 2.46 -4.53
N LEU A 57 1.49 3.09 -4.24
CA LEU A 57 1.34 4.54 -4.34
C LEU A 57 2.32 5.30 -3.44
N GLY A 58 2.78 4.67 -2.36
CA GLY A 58 3.76 5.25 -1.45
C GLY A 58 5.05 5.72 -2.11
N VAL A 59 5.43 5.17 -3.27
CA VAL A 59 6.66 5.58 -3.98
C VAL A 59 6.54 6.97 -4.64
N VAL A 60 5.35 7.47 -4.87
CA VAL A 60 5.09 8.78 -5.51
C VAL A 60 4.56 9.83 -4.55
N SER A 61 3.89 9.43 -3.47
CA SER A 61 3.18 10.34 -2.56
C SER A 61 4.07 11.35 -1.85
N PHE A 62 5.36 11.06 -1.73
CA PHE A 62 6.34 11.94 -1.05
C PHE A 62 7.17 12.79 -2.03
N SER A 63 6.89 12.70 -3.33
CA SER A 63 7.65 13.42 -4.36
C SER A 63 7.17 14.86 -4.56
N SER A 64 6.03 15.25 -3.99
CA SER A 64 5.47 16.59 -4.17
C SER A 64 5.89 17.53 -3.04
N ASN A 65 6.74 18.50 -3.35
CA ASN A 65 7.08 19.61 -2.46
C ASN A 65 6.06 20.77 -2.51
N SER A 66 4.90 20.57 -3.12
CA SER A 66 3.89 21.61 -3.33
C SER A 66 2.53 21.20 -2.77
N GLU A 67 1.86 22.15 -2.16
CA GLU A 67 0.61 22.02 -1.41
C GLU A 67 -0.62 21.58 -2.23
N SER A 68 -0.48 21.35 -3.52
CA SER A 68 -1.58 20.93 -4.40
C SER A 68 -1.00 20.43 -5.72
N THR A 69 -0.62 19.16 -5.80
CA THR A 69 -0.16 18.60 -7.09
C THR A 69 -0.81 17.26 -7.35
N THR A 70 -1.60 17.22 -8.42
CA THR A 70 -2.04 15.95 -9.02
C THR A 70 -0.81 15.14 -9.42
N ILE A 71 -0.64 13.95 -8.86
CA ILE A 71 0.47 13.05 -9.18
C ILE A 71 0.08 12.23 -10.40
N LEU A 72 0.70 12.53 -11.53
CA LEU A 72 0.44 11.81 -12.78
C LEU A 72 1.17 10.46 -12.84
N GLU A 73 0.57 9.48 -13.49
CA GLU A 73 1.19 8.17 -13.76
C GLU A 73 2.49 8.29 -14.56
N SER A 74 2.55 9.26 -15.47
CA SER A 74 3.72 9.55 -16.31
C SER A 74 4.83 10.31 -15.57
N GLN A 75 4.57 10.80 -14.36
CA GLN A 75 5.55 11.56 -13.58
C GLN A 75 6.74 10.66 -13.22
N PRO A 76 7.99 11.08 -13.54
CA PRO A 76 9.17 10.32 -13.16
C PRO A 76 9.35 10.31 -11.65
N LEU A 77 9.83 9.20 -11.12
CA LEU A 77 10.23 9.15 -9.71
C LEU A 77 11.40 10.09 -9.48
N THR A 78 11.24 11.06 -8.57
CA THR A 78 12.26 12.04 -8.23
C THR A 78 13.53 11.40 -7.64
N GLU A 79 14.67 12.09 -7.74
CA GLU A 79 15.96 11.53 -7.32
C GLU A 79 16.22 11.61 -5.82
N THR A 80 15.54 12.50 -5.12
CA THR A 80 15.73 12.72 -3.68
C THR A 80 14.40 12.70 -2.93
N PRO A 81 13.73 11.57 -2.88
CA PRO A 81 12.48 11.52 -2.15
C PRO A 81 12.76 11.52 -0.65
N ASN A 82 12.05 12.35 0.07
CA ASN A 82 11.99 12.26 1.53
C ASN A 82 11.11 11.08 1.95
N LEU A 83 11.45 9.88 1.48
CA LEU A 83 10.65 8.67 1.68
C LEU A 83 10.71 8.22 3.13
N GLN A 84 9.56 8.16 3.76
CA GLN A 84 9.42 7.64 5.11
C GLN A 84 9.16 6.13 5.10
N GLY A 85 9.86 5.42 6.01
CA GLY A 85 9.71 3.98 6.20
C GLY A 85 10.47 3.11 5.19
N GLY A 86 11.10 2.06 5.70
CA GLY A 86 11.96 1.17 4.90
C GLY A 86 11.21 0.42 3.81
N TYR A 87 9.90 0.14 4.01
CA TYR A 87 9.09 -0.51 3.00
C TYR A 87 8.98 0.34 1.74
N ILE A 88 8.56 1.61 1.89
CA ILE A 88 8.40 2.53 0.76
C ILE A 88 9.75 2.77 0.07
N GLN A 89 10.82 2.98 0.84
CA GLN A 89 12.18 3.09 0.32
C GLN A 89 12.57 1.86 -0.52
N SER A 90 12.29 0.66 -0.03
CA SER A 90 12.63 -0.58 -0.73
C SER A 90 11.83 -0.77 -2.02
N LYS A 91 10.54 -0.39 -2.02
CA LYS A 91 9.70 -0.44 -3.22
C LYS A 91 10.09 0.62 -4.25
N TRP A 92 10.47 1.81 -3.80
CA TRP A 92 10.98 2.86 -4.67
C TRP A 92 12.27 2.42 -5.40
N VAL A 93 13.25 1.85 -4.67
CA VAL A 93 14.48 1.33 -5.29
C VAL A 93 14.17 0.19 -6.26
N ALA A 94 13.27 -0.73 -5.89
CA ALA A 94 12.87 -1.83 -6.76
C ALA A 94 12.18 -1.31 -8.04
N GLU A 95 11.33 -0.29 -7.94
CA GLU A 95 10.67 0.31 -9.10
C GLU A 95 11.69 1.02 -10.02
N LYS A 96 12.68 1.71 -9.46
CA LYS A 96 13.82 2.28 -10.24
C LYS A 96 14.60 1.20 -11.01
N LEU A 97 14.82 0.02 -10.41
CA LEU A 97 15.44 -1.11 -11.12
C LEU A 97 14.57 -1.61 -12.28
N VAL A 98 13.26 -1.69 -12.09
CA VAL A 98 12.31 -2.07 -13.15
C VAL A 98 12.31 -1.05 -14.29
N MET A 99 12.32 0.24 -13.96
CA MET A 99 12.42 1.31 -14.96
C MET A 99 13.75 1.25 -15.74
N ALA A 100 14.86 1.05 -15.05
CA ALA A 100 16.16 0.88 -15.70
C ALA A 100 16.21 -0.36 -16.62
N ALA A 101 15.59 -1.46 -16.23
CA ALA A 101 15.47 -2.66 -17.04
C ALA A 101 14.59 -2.42 -18.29
N ARG A 102 13.51 -1.63 -18.16
CA ARG A 102 12.69 -1.17 -19.30
C ARG A 102 13.55 -0.41 -20.31
N ASP A 103 14.36 0.53 -19.84
CA ASP A 103 15.20 1.36 -20.69
C ASP A 103 16.31 0.53 -21.40
N GLN A 104 16.55 -0.70 -20.92
CA GLN A 104 17.43 -1.70 -21.56
C GLN A 104 16.66 -2.73 -22.41
N GLY A 105 15.37 -2.53 -22.66
CA GLY A 105 14.58 -3.33 -23.59
C GLY A 105 13.79 -4.48 -22.97
N ILE A 106 13.66 -4.57 -21.64
CA ILE A 106 12.72 -5.51 -21.02
C ILE A 106 11.33 -4.86 -20.99
N PRO A 107 10.30 -5.43 -21.64
CA PRO A 107 8.94 -4.90 -21.55
C PRO A 107 8.45 -4.95 -20.11
N THR A 108 8.15 -3.80 -19.52
CA THR A 108 7.66 -3.74 -18.14
C THR A 108 6.36 -2.96 -18.05
N CYS A 109 5.53 -3.35 -17.10
CA CYS A 109 4.35 -2.62 -16.68
C CYS A 109 4.37 -2.50 -15.16
N ILE A 110 4.11 -1.31 -14.62
CA ILE A 110 4.17 -1.01 -13.20
C ILE A 110 2.77 -0.70 -12.71
N TYR A 111 2.35 -1.35 -11.62
CA TYR A 111 1.05 -1.11 -10.98
C TYR A 111 1.29 -0.57 -9.58
N ARG A 112 0.99 0.71 -9.35
CA ARG A 112 1.09 1.36 -8.05
C ARG A 112 -0.26 1.22 -7.34
N LEU A 113 -0.26 0.38 -6.30
CA LEU A 113 -1.47 -0.01 -5.60
C LEU A 113 -1.64 0.78 -4.30
N PRO A 114 -2.89 1.08 -3.90
CA PRO A 114 -3.23 1.62 -2.61
C PRO A 114 -3.29 0.50 -1.54
N MET A 115 -4.09 0.70 -0.49
CA MET A 115 -4.43 -0.36 0.47
C MET A 115 -5.33 -1.40 -0.20
N ILE A 116 -4.87 -2.65 -0.22
CA ILE A 116 -5.67 -3.77 -0.72
C ILE A 116 -6.52 -4.33 0.41
N THR A 117 -7.82 -4.45 0.17
CA THR A 117 -8.77 -4.99 1.12
C THR A 117 -9.29 -6.38 0.73
N ALA A 118 -10.24 -6.90 1.50
CA ALA A 118 -10.83 -8.21 1.29
C ALA A 118 -11.49 -8.35 -0.09
N ASP A 119 -11.60 -9.58 -0.56
CA ASP A 119 -12.42 -9.95 -1.71
C ASP A 119 -13.90 -9.66 -1.42
N THR A 120 -14.57 -8.95 -2.33
CA THR A 120 -15.96 -8.51 -2.12
C THR A 120 -16.98 -9.65 -2.13
N ASN A 121 -16.64 -10.80 -2.70
CA ASN A 121 -17.56 -11.94 -2.80
C ASN A 121 -17.41 -12.90 -1.63
N THR A 122 -16.18 -13.08 -1.13
CA THR A 122 -15.85 -14.12 -0.15
C THR A 122 -15.44 -13.56 1.21
N GLY A 123 -15.08 -12.28 1.28
CA GLY A 123 -14.48 -11.67 2.47
C GLY A 123 -13.04 -12.14 2.75
N ALA A 124 -12.46 -12.97 1.88
CA ALA A 124 -11.10 -13.46 2.08
C ALA A 124 -10.09 -12.31 2.06
N CYS A 125 -9.25 -12.23 3.08
CA CYS A 125 -8.25 -11.17 3.25
C CYS A 125 -6.98 -11.69 3.91
N ASN A 126 -5.93 -10.88 3.87
CA ASN A 126 -4.75 -11.11 4.70
C ASN A 126 -5.05 -10.69 6.14
N ILE A 127 -5.30 -11.65 7.01
CA ILE A 127 -5.65 -11.43 8.43
C ILE A 127 -4.57 -10.69 9.24
N ASN A 128 -3.36 -10.58 8.68
CA ASN A 128 -2.22 -9.91 9.32
C ASN A 128 -2.05 -8.45 8.84
N ASP A 129 -2.85 -7.99 7.90
CA ASP A 129 -2.78 -6.58 7.49
C ASP A 129 -3.42 -5.62 8.51
N ARG A 130 -3.15 -4.33 8.31
CA ARG A 130 -3.62 -3.27 9.21
C ARG A 130 -5.14 -3.25 9.36
N VAL A 131 -5.88 -3.37 8.25
CA VAL A 131 -7.34 -3.23 8.24
C VAL A 131 -7.97 -4.42 8.97
N CYS A 132 -7.58 -5.65 8.62
CA CYS A 132 -8.10 -6.86 9.26
C CYS A 132 -7.74 -6.92 10.75
N ARG A 133 -6.53 -6.49 11.13
CA ARG A 133 -6.14 -6.38 12.55
C ARG A 133 -6.98 -5.34 13.29
N SER A 134 -7.24 -4.18 12.68
CA SER A 134 -8.08 -3.13 13.28
C SER A 134 -9.51 -3.63 13.51
N ILE A 135 -10.13 -4.22 12.50
CA ILE A 135 -11.48 -4.81 12.62
C ILE A 135 -11.51 -5.84 13.76
N LYS A 136 -10.59 -6.82 13.71
CA LYS A 136 -10.53 -7.87 14.73
C LYS A 136 -10.28 -7.31 16.12
N GLY A 137 -9.38 -6.33 16.24
CA GLY A 137 -9.06 -5.69 17.50
C GLY A 137 -10.25 -4.94 18.10
N CYS A 138 -10.97 -4.19 17.29
CA CYS A 138 -12.19 -3.50 17.72
C CYS A 138 -13.28 -4.48 18.16
N MET A 139 -13.48 -5.56 17.42
CA MET A 139 -14.45 -6.61 17.80
C MET A 139 -14.05 -7.33 19.10
N GLN A 140 -12.75 -7.60 19.30
CA GLN A 140 -12.24 -8.20 20.54
C GLN A 140 -12.43 -7.29 21.76
N LEU A 141 -12.34 -5.96 21.58
CA LEU A 141 -12.60 -4.99 22.64
C LEU A 141 -14.09 -4.74 22.87
N GLY A 142 -14.95 -5.06 21.92
CA GLY A 142 -16.34 -4.59 21.91
C GLY A 142 -16.48 -3.07 21.77
N MET A 143 -15.45 -2.41 21.23
CA MET A 143 -15.38 -0.95 21.12
C MET A 143 -14.69 -0.52 19.82
N VAL A 144 -15.17 0.60 19.25
CA VAL A 144 -14.52 1.31 18.15
C VAL A 144 -14.26 2.76 18.55
N PRO A 145 -13.15 3.38 18.08
CA PRO A 145 -12.90 4.78 18.38
C PRO A 145 -13.80 5.71 17.55
N ILE A 146 -14.15 6.86 18.12
CA ILE A 146 -14.73 7.99 17.41
C ILE A 146 -13.56 8.82 16.90
N LEU A 147 -13.46 8.96 15.58
CA LEU A 147 -12.42 9.73 14.90
C LEU A 147 -12.89 11.12 14.45
N GLU A 148 -14.15 11.45 14.71
CA GLU A 148 -14.74 12.76 14.43
C GLU A 148 -13.96 13.86 15.15
N ASN A 149 -13.62 14.95 14.42
CA ASN A 149 -12.84 16.09 14.90
C ASN A 149 -11.29 15.92 14.97
N LEU A 150 -10.73 14.86 14.43
CA LEU A 150 -9.33 14.90 14.06
C LEU A 150 -9.22 15.79 12.82
N GLU A 151 -8.37 16.84 12.88
CA GLU A 151 -8.15 17.76 11.76
C GLU A 151 -7.82 16.96 10.49
N GLY A 152 -8.70 17.04 9.48
CA GLY A 152 -8.70 16.21 8.29
C GLY A 152 -9.40 14.85 8.54
N GLU A 153 -10.52 14.58 7.86
CA GLU A 153 -11.09 13.24 7.85
C GLU A 153 -10.02 12.25 7.40
N SER A 154 -9.68 11.28 8.25
CA SER A 154 -8.74 10.22 7.89
C SER A 154 -9.37 9.32 6.83
N VAL A 155 -9.27 9.73 5.57
CA VAL A 155 -9.68 8.93 4.42
C VAL A 155 -8.50 8.12 3.89
N ASP A 156 -8.74 6.93 3.41
CA ASP A 156 -7.71 6.09 2.82
C ASP A 156 -8.23 5.51 1.49
N ASN A 157 -7.34 5.26 0.58
CA ASN A 157 -7.71 4.68 -0.70
C ASN A 157 -7.69 3.15 -0.57
N TRP A 158 -8.87 2.53 -0.57
CA TRP A 158 -9.04 1.09 -0.40
C TRP A 158 -9.63 0.48 -1.66
N VAL A 159 -9.02 -0.59 -2.13
CA VAL A 159 -9.51 -1.32 -3.29
C VAL A 159 -9.56 -2.82 -2.98
N PRO A 160 -10.68 -3.50 -3.27
CA PRO A 160 -10.81 -4.93 -3.08
C PRO A 160 -9.83 -5.73 -3.94
N VAL A 161 -9.29 -6.82 -3.37
CA VAL A 161 -8.26 -7.65 -4.03
C VAL A 161 -8.72 -8.24 -5.36
N ASN A 162 -9.99 -8.64 -5.45
CA ASN A 162 -10.57 -9.18 -6.69
C ASN A 162 -10.64 -8.13 -7.80
N GLU A 163 -10.99 -6.88 -7.50
CA GLU A 163 -11.04 -5.78 -8.47
C GLU A 163 -9.64 -5.42 -8.97
N ILE A 164 -8.68 -5.28 -8.06
CA ILE A 164 -7.28 -5.03 -8.41
C ILE A 164 -6.72 -6.15 -9.28
N SER A 165 -6.98 -7.40 -8.92
CA SER A 165 -6.49 -8.55 -9.68
C SER A 165 -7.05 -8.58 -11.09
N GLN A 166 -8.33 -8.29 -11.26
CA GLN A 166 -8.97 -8.18 -12.58
C GLN A 166 -8.38 -7.04 -13.41
N ALA A 167 -8.18 -5.87 -12.80
CA ALA A 167 -7.57 -4.72 -13.48
C ALA A 167 -6.14 -5.03 -13.95
N ILE A 168 -5.32 -5.65 -13.10
CA ILE A 168 -3.96 -6.05 -13.45
C ILE A 168 -3.98 -7.05 -14.62
N VAL A 169 -4.82 -8.09 -14.56
CA VAL A 169 -4.93 -9.09 -15.63
C VAL A 169 -5.37 -8.43 -16.93
N TYR A 170 -6.40 -7.58 -16.89
CA TYR A 170 -6.86 -6.86 -18.08
C TYR A 170 -5.75 -6.00 -18.71
N LEU A 171 -5.08 -5.16 -17.90
CA LEU A 171 -4.00 -4.29 -18.38
C LEU A 171 -2.80 -5.08 -18.89
N SER A 172 -2.49 -6.23 -18.28
CA SER A 172 -1.36 -7.06 -18.69
C SER A 172 -1.51 -7.69 -20.09
N GLN A 173 -2.75 -7.81 -20.55
CA GLN A 173 -3.07 -8.32 -21.89
C GLN A 173 -3.04 -7.23 -22.98
N GLN A 174 -2.83 -5.95 -22.59
CA GLN A 174 -2.79 -4.84 -23.53
C GLN A 174 -1.34 -4.50 -23.89
N GLU A 175 -0.94 -4.64 -25.14
CA GLU A 175 0.39 -4.26 -25.60
C GLU A 175 0.71 -2.78 -25.32
N THR A 176 -0.31 -1.93 -25.38
CA THR A 176 -0.19 -0.49 -25.07
C THR A 176 0.11 -0.19 -23.61
N SER A 177 0.04 -1.16 -22.71
CA SER A 177 0.37 -1.01 -21.29
C SER A 177 1.87 -1.09 -21.01
N PHE A 178 2.64 -1.68 -21.91
CA PHE A 178 4.09 -1.75 -21.70
C PHE A 178 4.74 -0.37 -21.71
N GLY A 179 5.72 -0.20 -20.86
CA GLY A 179 6.43 1.06 -20.66
C GLY A 179 5.72 2.05 -19.72
N LYS A 180 4.52 1.71 -19.23
CA LYS A 180 3.70 2.60 -18.40
C LYS A 180 3.68 2.17 -16.93
N ALA A 181 3.36 3.14 -16.07
CA ALA A 181 2.93 2.92 -14.71
C ALA A 181 1.44 3.28 -14.59
N PHE A 182 0.70 2.55 -13.77
CA PHE A 182 -0.72 2.76 -13.51
C PHE A 182 -0.98 2.97 -12.03
N HIS A 183 -1.81 3.94 -11.69
CA HIS A 183 -2.32 4.16 -10.34
C HIS A 183 -3.70 3.50 -10.22
N LEU A 184 -3.74 2.30 -9.65
CA LEU A 184 -5.00 1.56 -9.53
C LEU A 184 -5.70 1.97 -8.22
N ILE A 185 -6.41 3.06 -8.25
CA ILE A 185 -7.05 3.69 -7.11
C ILE A 185 -8.58 3.55 -7.12
N ASN A 186 -9.19 3.62 -5.95
CA ASN A 186 -10.63 3.82 -5.83
C ASN A 186 -10.92 5.32 -6.04
N PRO A 187 -11.76 5.70 -7.01
CA PRO A 187 -12.12 7.10 -7.22
C PRO A 187 -12.91 7.71 -6.05
N LYS A 188 -13.40 6.87 -5.12
CA LYS A 188 -14.11 7.30 -3.91
C LYS A 188 -13.35 6.79 -2.68
N PRO A 189 -12.43 7.58 -2.11
CA PRO A 189 -11.74 7.22 -0.87
C PRO A 189 -12.73 6.92 0.27
N ILE A 190 -12.33 6.09 1.21
CA ILE A 190 -13.18 5.65 2.32
C ILE A 190 -12.63 6.24 3.62
N ALA A 191 -13.47 6.93 4.37
CA ALA A 191 -13.11 7.38 5.71
C ALA A 191 -13.03 6.17 6.68
N PHE A 192 -12.00 6.14 7.52
CA PHE A 192 -11.88 5.10 8.57
C PHE A 192 -13.10 5.07 9.50
N GLN A 193 -13.73 6.21 9.73
CA GLN A 193 -14.96 6.27 10.51
C GLN A 193 -16.08 5.40 9.91
N ASN A 194 -16.21 5.36 8.57
CA ASN A 194 -17.19 4.52 7.89
C ASN A 194 -16.97 3.02 8.15
N LEU A 195 -15.71 2.58 8.29
CA LEU A 195 -15.41 1.21 8.69
C LEU A 195 -15.92 0.92 10.09
N TYR A 196 -15.65 1.80 11.04
CA TYR A 196 -16.08 1.64 12.44
C TYR A 196 -17.59 1.71 12.58
N ASP A 197 -18.26 2.57 11.82
CA ASP A 197 -19.71 2.65 11.75
C ASP A 197 -20.33 1.36 11.21
N SER A 198 -19.66 0.78 10.19
CA SER A 198 -20.10 -0.51 9.63
C SER A 198 -19.96 -1.65 10.65
N ILE A 199 -18.87 -1.69 11.44
CA ILE A 199 -18.71 -2.68 12.52
C ILE A 199 -19.87 -2.58 13.52
N CYS A 200 -20.19 -1.37 13.99
CA CYS A 200 -21.30 -1.16 14.93
C CYS A 200 -22.68 -1.52 14.33
N SER A 201 -22.83 -1.36 13.02
CA SER A 201 -24.07 -1.73 12.31
C SER A 201 -24.25 -3.24 12.20
N LEU A 202 -23.12 -3.98 12.07
CA LEU A 202 -23.13 -5.44 11.96
C LEU A 202 -23.21 -6.13 13.33
N ASP A 203 -22.65 -5.52 14.37
CA ASP A 203 -22.66 -6.03 15.72
C ASP A 203 -23.02 -4.91 16.72
N SER A 204 -24.29 -4.90 17.15
CA SER A 204 -24.82 -3.91 18.09
C SER A 204 -24.21 -3.97 19.49
N SER A 205 -23.45 -5.00 19.82
CA SER A 205 -22.71 -5.11 21.08
C SER A 205 -21.46 -4.23 21.10
N VAL A 206 -20.94 -3.86 19.93
CA VAL A 206 -19.77 -2.99 19.78
C VAL A 206 -20.17 -1.53 19.95
N LYS A 207 -19.48 -0.81 20.84
CA LYS A 207 -19.82 0.57 21.21
C LYS A 207 -18.80 1.56 20.61
N LYS A 208 -19.31 2.72 20.18
CA LYS A 208 -18.46 3.88 19.87
C LYS A 208 -18.01 4.56 21.16
N VAL A 209 -16.71 4.80 21.29
CA VAL A 209 -16.13 5.49 22.46
C VAL A 209 -15.12 6.56 22.00
N PRO A 210 -14.85 7.58 22.83
CA PRO A 210 -13.77 8.52 22.55
C PRO A 210 -12.45 7.81 22.27
N LEU A 211 -11.63 8.37 21.37
CA LEU A 211 -10.34 7.76 20.98
C LEU A 211 -9.44 7.46 22.20
N ASN A 212 -9.37 8.40 23.15
CA ASN A 212 -8.56 8.20 24.36
C ASN A 212 -9.02 7.02 25.21
N ASP A 213 -10.35 6.83 25.37
CA ASP A 213 -10.91 5.71 26.11
C ASP A 213 -10.66 4.38 25.41
N TRP A 214 -10.74 4.39 24.07
CA TRP A 214 -10.41 3.23 23.26
C TRP A 214 -8.92 2.86 23.36
N GLU A 215 -8.02 3.85 23.33
CA GLU A 215 -6.58 3.65 23.52
C GLU A 215 -6.26 3.04 24.90
N ILE A 216 -6.89 3.55 25.95
CA ILE A 216 -6.74 3.00 27.30
C ILE A 216 -7.23 1.55 27.34
N ALA A 217 -8.39 1.26 26.77
CA ALA A 217 -8.90 -0.11 26.69
C ALA A 217 -7.94 -1.01 25.92
N LEU A 218 -7.42 -0.57 24.75
CA LEU A 218 -6.48 -1.32 23.95
C LEU A 218 -5.16 -1.57 24.70
N SER A 219 -4.63 -0.57 25.41
CA SER A 219 -3.38 -0.71 26.18
C SER A 219 -3.46 -1.75 27.29
N ASN A 220 -4.63 -1.95 27.86
CA ASN A 220 -4.88 -2.96 28.89
C ASN A 220 -5.11 -4.39 28.33
N HIS A 221 -5.18 -4.54 27.01
CA HIS A 221 -5.44 -5.82 26.33
C HIS A 221 -4.28 -6.20 25.39
N THR A 222 -3.14 -6.58 25.96
CA THR A 222 -1.93 -6.89 25.19
C THR A 222 -2.08 -8.06 24.20
N GLU A 223 -3.01 -8.98 24.42
CA GLU A 223 -3.37 -10.10 23.54
C GLU A 223 -4.21 -9.65 22.32
N ASN A 224 -4.68 -8.40 22.30
CA ASN A 224 -5.55 -7.90 21.24
C ASN A 224 -4.82 -7.91 19.88
N ALA A 225 -5.51 -8.31 18.84
CA ALA A 225 -4.94 -8.47 17.50
C ALA A 225 -4.33 -7.17 16.92
N PHE A 226 -4.80 -6.01 17.36
CA PHE A 226 -4.35 -4.70 16.89
C PHE A 226 -3.35 -4.01 17.85
N HIS A 227 -3.22 -4.48 19.09
CA HIS A 227 -2.42 -3.86 20.15
C HIS A 227 -1.00 -3.52 19.69
N SER A 228 -0.19 -4.54 19.38
CA SER A 228 1.22 -4.34 19.02
C SER A 228 1.38 -3.48 17.76
N TYR A 229 0.49 -3.67 16.77
CA TYR A 229 0.53 -2.89 15.53
C TYR A 229 0.21 -1.40 15.80
N TYR A 230 -0.84 -1.12 16.58
CA TYR A 230 -1.27 0.23 16.88
C TYR A 230 -0.21 1.01 17.65
N PHE A 231 0.33 0.44 18.72
CA PHE A 231 1.32 1.13 19.56
C PHE A 231 2.67 1.30 18.86
N GLU A 232 3.08 0.36 18.02
CA GLU A 232 4.27 0.53 17.20
C GLU A 232 4.07 1.65 16.17
N LEU A 233 2.92 1.71 15.52
CA LEU A 233 2.59 2.79 14.60
C LEU A 233 2.58 4.15 15.31
N LYS A 234 1.89 4.25 16.45
CA LYS A 234 1.83 5.46 17.27
C LYS A 234 3.24 5.93 17.67
N PHE A 235 4.09 5.03 18.17
CA PHE A 235 5.47 5.31 18.53
C PHE A 235 6.32 5.82 17.34
N GLN A 236 6.13 5.25 16.15
CA GLN A 236 6.81 5.72 14.95
C GLN A 236 6.33 7.11 14.55
N MET A 237 5.04 7.38 14.67
CA MET A 237 4.43 8.68 14.36
C MET A 237 4.90 9.77 15.34
N GLU A 238 5.00 9.50 16.62
CA GLU A 238 5.49 10.43 17.64
C GLU A 238 6.96 10.83 17.44
N LYS A 239 7.77 9.99 16.78
CA LYS A 239 9.15 10.31 16.39
C LYS A 239 9.26 11.21 15.16
N LEU A 240 8.20 11.38 14.41
CA LEU A 240 8.17 12.29 13.27
C LEU A 240 7.98 13.73 13.77
N THR A 241 8.65 14.69 13.14
CA THR A 241 8.35 16.11 13.39
C THR A 241 6.93 16.43 12.92
N GLU A 242 6.28 17.46 13.48
CA GLU A 242 4.92 17.88 13.08
C GLU A 242 4.77 17.98 11.55
N LYS A 243 5.78 18.50 10.86
CA LYS A 243 5.80 18.61 9.41
C LYS A 243 5.85 17.26 8.70
N GLN A 244 6.50 16.25 9.29
CA GLN A 244 6.57 14.88 8.79
C GLN A 244 5.29 14.10 9.14
N PHE A 245 4.69 14.43 10.27
CA PHE A 245 3.42 13.85 10.73
C PHE A 245 2.26 14.20 9.80
N ASN A 246 2.13 15.46 9.41
CA ASN A 246 1.14 15.89 8.44
C ASN A 246 1.29 15.17 7.09
N ILE A 247 2.52 14.86 6.66
CA ILE A 247 2.75 14.09 5.43
C ILE A 247 2.27 12.64 5.56
N CYS A 248 2.40 12.00 6.71
CA CYS A 248 1.91 10.63 6.93
C CYS A 248 0.39 10.52 7.01
N LEU A 249 -0.29 11.59 7.44
CA LEU A 249 -1.75 11.67 7.50
C LEU A 249 -2.37 12.17 6.20
N LEU A 250 -1.63 13.00 5.44
CA LEU A 250 -2.06 13.66 4.20
C LEU A 250 -2.18 12.73 2.96
N TYR A 251 -2.34 11.44 3.17
CA TYR A 251 -2.87 10.60 2.09
C TYR A 251 -4.32 10.97 1.70
N THR A 252 -4.85 12.08 2.21
CA THR A 252 -6.28 12.09 2.41
C THR A 252 -7.03 13.36 2.09
N SER A 253 -6.47 14.56 2.15
CA SER A 253 -7.36 15.73 2.11
C SER A 253 -7.55 16.38 0.76
N ASP A 254 -6.59 16.29 -0.15
CA ASP A 254 -6.64 17.14 -1.35
C ASP A 254 -7.11 16.46 -2.65
N ALA A 255 -7.22 15.14 -2.66
CA ALA A 255 -7.74 14.43 -3.84
C ALA A 255 -9.28 14.39 -3.92
N ALA A 256 -9.98 14.79 -2.85
CA ALA A 256 -11.44 14.75 -2.78
C ALA A 256 -12.13 16.02 -3.29
N ASP A 257 -11.42 17.15 -3.38
CA ASP A 257 -12.04 18.45 -3.72
C ASP A 257 -11.94 18.86 -5.19
N GLU A 258 -11.12 18.21 -6.00
CA GLU A 258 -11.07 18.45 -7.43
C GLU A 258 -11.59 17.24 -8.21
N GLY A 259 -12.90 17.25 -8.46
CA GLY A 259 -13.59 16.28 -9.32
C GLY A 259 -13.17 16.39 -10.77
N HIS A 260 -12.00 15.88 -11.12
CA HIS A 260 -11.61 15.62 -12.50
C HIS A 260 -10.88 14.29 -12.60
N CYS A 261 -11.56 13.33 -13.23
CA CYS A 261 -10.97 12.12 -13.77
C CYS A 261 -10.05 12.42 -14.93
#